data_ad911aa69dbc39e2ded87beb81d33f0d
#
_entry.id   ad911aa69dbc39e2ded87beb81d33f0d
#
_cell.length_a   1.000
_cell.length_b   1.000
_cell.length_c   1.000
_cell.angle_alpha   90.00
_cell.angle_beta   90.00
_cell.angle_gamma   90.00
#
_symmetry.space_group_name_H-M   'P 1'
#
loop_
_entity.id
_entity.type
_entity.pdbx_description
1 polymer ?
#
loop_
_entity_poly.entity_id
_entity_poly.type
_entity_poly.pdbx_seq_one_letter_code
_entity_poly.pdbx_strand_id
1 'polypeptide(L)'
;ALKKEVEGLDECALKKTATNIVFSDGNSKANVMVVGEAPGEEEDKLGKPFKGQAGNLLDKMLQAIGQNRENTYITNLIFWRPPGNRNPTQEEINICLPYALKHIEIINPKILILTGAIATKAILRQNNKGIIQLRGKWQNFSINKSTSIKTMPIFHPAFLLRQPSRKREAWEDLKKIKQEI
;
A
#
# COMPACT_ATOMS: atom_id res chain seq x y z
N ALA A 1 -7.02 -4.13 -17.95
CA ALA A 1 -5.79 -4.07 -18.73
C ALA A 1 -4.56 -4.26 -17.86
N LEU A 2 -4.30 -3.41 -16.87
CA LEU A 2 -3.10 -3.51 -16.01
C LEU A 2 -2.99 -4.87 -15.29
N LYS A 3 -4.08 -5.40 -14.76
CA LYS A 3 -4.06 -6.70 -14.09
C LYS A 3 -3.55 -7.80 -15.01
N LYS A 4 -3.98 -7.80 -16.26
CA LYS A 4 -3.53 -8.79 -17.26
C LYS A 4 -2.04 -8.65 -17.57
N GLU A 5 -1.53 -7.43 -17.63
CA GLU A 5 -0.09 -7.19 -17.83
C GLU A 5 0.70 -7.75 -16.65
N VAL A 6 0.24 -7.50 -15.43
CA VAL A 6 0.88 -8.01 -14.20
C VAL A 6 0.81 -9.55 -14.16
N GLU A 7 -0.34 -10.14 -14.48
CA GLU A 7 -0.48 -11.60 -14.56
C GLU A 7 0.48 -12.24 -15.58
N GLY A 8 0.83 -11.49 -16.63
CA GLY A 8 1.79 -11.91 -17.66
C GLY A 8 3.26 -11.72 -17.30
N LEU A 9 3.57 -11.17 -16.12
CA LEU A 9 4.96 -10.96 -15.69
C LEU A 9 5.64 -12.29 -15.35
N ASP A 10 6.52 -12.75 -16.21
CA ASP A 10 7.31 -13.97 -15.98
C ASP A 10 8.64 -13.72 -15.25
N GLU A 11 9.07 -12.46 -15.18
CA GLU A 11 10.33 -12.04 -14.54
C GLU A 11 10.29 -12.11 -13.03
N CYS A 12 9.10 -12.02 -12.42
CA CYS A 12 8.96 -12.07 -10.98
C CYS A 12 8.87 -13.53 -10.50
N ALA A 13 9.92 -14.00 -9.82
CA ALA A 13 9.98 -15.36 -9.29
C ALA A 13 8.89 -15.66 -8.26
N LEU A 14 8.35 -14.64 -7.58
CA LEU A 14 7.28 -14.79 -6.60
C LEU A 14 6.00 -15.39 -7.19
N LYS A 15 5.75 -15.14 -8.47
CA LYS A 15 4.61 -15.72 -9.19
C LYS A 15 4.60 -17.24 -9.16
N LYS A 16 5.79 -17.85 -9.15
CA LYS A 16 5.95 -19.32 -9.16
C LYS A 16 5.66 -19.96 -7.81
N THR A 17 5.86 -19.24 -6.71
CA THR A 17 5.72 -19.76 -5.36
C THR A 17 4.43 -19.34 -4.67
N ALA A 18 3.80 -18.26 -5.14
CA ALA A 18 2.52 -17.79 -4.62
C ALA A 18 1.35 -18.63 -5.16
N THR A 19 0.29 -18.74 -4.36
CA THR A 19 -0.94 -19.44 -4.76
C THR A 19 -1.79 -18.57 -5.70
N ASN A 20 -1.93 -17.30 -5.39
CA ASN A 20 -2.73 -16.34 -6.14
C ASN A 20 -2.00 -15.02 -6.36
N ILE A 21 -2.36 -14.34 -7.43
CA ILE A 21 -2.08 -12.91 -7.53
C ILE A 21 -2.97 -12.15 -6.53
N VAL A 22 -2.39 -11.17 -5.86
CA VAL A 22 -3.12 -10.24 -4.97
C VAL A 22 -3.01 -8.85 -5.58
N PHE A 23 -3.96 -8.53 -6.44
CA PHE A 23 -3.88 -7.31 -7.26
C PHE A 23 -4.43 -6.09 -6.54
N SER A 24 -5.71 -6.13 -6.14
CA SER A 24 -6.36 -4.99 -5.49
C SER A 24 -7.70 -5.39 -4.87
N ASP A 25 -8.23 -4.49 -4.04
CA ASP A 25 -9.60 -4.55 -3.51
C ASP A 25 -10.14 -3.13 -3.41
N GLY A 26 -11.47 -3.01 -3.37
CA GLY A 26 -12.13 -1.73 -3.19
C GLY A 26 -12.67 -1.12 -4.48
N ASN A 27 -12.85 0.20 -4.45
CA ASN A 27 -13.52 0.95 -5.50
C ASN A 27 -12.50 1.64 -6.42
N SER A 28 -12.50 1.27 -7.70
CA SER A 28 -11.57 1.85 -8.69
C SER A 28 -11.79 3.35 -8.97
N LYS A 29 -12.92 3.90 -8.52
CA LYS A 29 -13.24 5.33 -8.63
C LYS A 29 -13.02 6.07 -7.30
N ALA A 30 -12.35 5.45 -6.33
CA ALA A 30 -12.14 6.02 -5.02
C ALA A 30 -11.24 7.27 -5.06
N ASN A 31 -11.51 8.20 -4.14
CA ASN A 31 -10.65 9.37 -3.93
C ASN A 31 -9.47 9.07 -3.00
N VAL A 32 -9.54 7.98 -2.26
CA VAL A 32 -8.52 7.54 -1.31
C VAL A 32 -7.97 6.19 -1.76
N MET A 33 -6.65 6.11 -1.88
CA MET A 33 -5.96 4.87 -2.26
C MET A 33 -4.93 4.52 -1.20
N VAL A 34 -4.87 3.26 -0.83
CA VAL A 34 -3.89 2.72 0.12
C VAL A 34 -2.95 1.77 -0.61
N VAL A 35 -1.66 1.96 -0.44
CA VAL A 35 -0.63 1.07 -0.97
C VAL A 35 0.21 0.52 0.18
N GLY A 36 0.19 -0.79 0.35
CA GLY A 36 1.00 -1.49 1.32
C GLY A 36 2.24 -2.12 0.68
N GLU A 37 2.86 -3.03 1.41
CA GLU A 37 4.12 -3.67 1.02
C GLU A 37 3.90 -4.88 0.13
N ALA A 38 3.43 -5.98 0.71
CA ALA A 38 3.28 -7.26 0.02
C ALA A 38 2.19 -8.11 0.69
N PRO A 39 1.59 -9.06 -0.06
CA PRO A 39 0.62 -9.99 0.50
C PRO A 39 1.27 -10.95 1.50
N GLY A 40 0.53 -11.30 2.54
CA GLY A 40 0.85 -12.40 3.45
C GLY A 40 0.07 -13.66 3.09
N GLU A 41 0.06 -14.62 4.01
CA GLU A 41 -0.58 -15.92 3.79
C GLU A 41 -2.08 -15.83 3.54
N GLU A 42 -2.80 -15.05 4.34
CA GLU A 42 -4.25 -14.92 4.18
C GLU A 42 -4.62 -14.24 2.86
N GLU A 43 -3.88 -13.21 2.49
CA GLU A 43 -4.05 -12.51 1.22
C GLU A 43 -3.80 -13.43 0.03
N ASP A 44 -2.75 -14.25 0.11
CA ASP A 44 -2.41 -15.22 -0.93
C ASP A 44 -3.51 -16.28 -1.12
N LYS A 45 -4.13 -16.72 -0.02
CA LYS A 45 -5.26 -17.67 -0.07
C LYS A 45 -6.51 -17.05 -0.70
N LEU A 46 -6.80 -15.80 -0.38
CA LEU A 46 -8.05 -15.12 -0.78
C LEU A 46 -7.93 -14.35 -2.09
N GLY A 47 -6.71 -14.03 -2.52
CA GLY A 47 -6.48 -13.19 -3.70
C GLY A 47 -6.81 -11.71 -3.49
N LYS A 48 -6.90 -11.25 -2.25
CA LYS A 48 -7.25 -9.86 -1.89
C LYS A 48 -6.26 -9.28 -0.88
N PRO A 49 -5.89 -7.98 -1.02
CA PRO A 49 -4.95 -7.35 -0.10
C PRO A 49 -5.56 -7.07 1.28
N PHE A 50 -4.71 -7.08 2.30
CA PHE A 50 -5.08 -6.71 3.66
C PHE A 50 -6.26 -7.51 4.23
N LYS A 51 -6.16 -8.84 4.25
CA LYS A 51 -7.21 -9.75 4.75
C LYS A 51 -6.86 -10.51 6.04
N GLY A 52 -5.61 -10.45 6.50
CA GLY A 52 -5.20 -11.02 7.78
C GLY A 52 -5.41 -10.05 8.95
N GLN A 53 -4.71 -10.28 10.06
CA GLN A 53 -4.80 -9.42 11.25
C GLN A 53 -4.44 -7.97 10.96
N ALA A 54 -3.39 -7.74 10.17
CA ALA A 54 -2.99 -6.40 9.76
C ALA A 54 -4.08 -5.74 8.90
N GLY A 55 -4.73 -6.51 8.04
CA GLY A 55 -5.85 -6.04 7.23
C GLY A 55 -7.06 -5.65 8.07
N ASN A 56 -7.37 -6.43 9.09
CA ASN A 56 -8.45 -6.09 10.03
C ASN A 56 -8.16 -4.78 10.77
N LEU A 57 -6.91 -4.54 11.14
CA LEU A 57 -6.52 -3.27 11.75
C LEU A 57 -6.64 -2.13 10.75
N LEU A 58 -6.21 -2.31 9.51
CA LEU A 58 -6.38 -1.30 8.46
C LEU A 58 -7.85 -0.94 8.27
N ASP A 59 -8.74 -1.93 8.24
CA ASP A 59 -10.18 -1.68 8.11
C ASP A 59 -10.71 -0.80 9.25
N LYS A 60 -10.25 -1.05 10.50
CA LYS A 60 -10.60 -0.21 11.65
C LYS A 60 -10.02 1.20 11.55
N MET A 61 -8.79 1.31 11.08
CA MET A 61 -8.14 2.61 10.87
C MET A 61 -8.91 3.43 9.82
N LEU A 62 -9.30 2.82 8.71
CA LEU A 62 -10.10 3.46 7.68
C LEU A 62 -11.48 3.86 8.21
N GLN A 63 -12.14 2.98 8.96
CA GLN A 63 -13.42 3.27 9.58
C GLN A 63 -13.35 4.51 10.49
N ALA A 64 -12.26 4.67 11.23
CA ALA A 64 -12.06 5.82 12.11
C ALA A 64 -12.03 7.15 11.37
N ILE A 65 -11.72 7.15 10.09
CA ILE A 65 -11.72 8.36 9.24
C ILE A 65 -12.88 8.38 8.23
N GLY A 66 -13.90 7.55 8.46
CA GLY A 66 -15.10 7.52 7.62
C GLY A 66 -14.92 6.81 6.29
N GLN A 67 -13.90 5.95 6.18
CA GLN A 67 -13.60 5.20 4.97
C GLN A 67 -13.82 3.70 5.18
N ASN A 68 -14.03 2.98 4.08
CA ASN A 68 -14.15 1.53 4.05
C ASN A 68 -13.74 1.02 2.64
N ARG A 69 -13.86 -0.28 2.41
CA ARG A 69 -13.49 -0.85 1.10
C ARG A 69 -14.43 -0.49 -0.05
N GLU A 70 -15.60 0.07 0.24
CA GLU A 70 -16.53 0.55 -0.79
C GLU A 70 -16.13 1.93 -1.34
N ASN A 71 -15.45 2.75 -0.55
CA ASN A 71 -15.02 4.09 -0.94
C ASN A 71 -13.49 4.30 -0.93
N THR A 72 -12.73 3.23 -0.78
CA THR A 72 -11.27 3.24 -0.79
C THR A 72 -10.77 2.20 -1.79
N TYR A 73 -9.64 2.46 -2.46
CA TYR A 73 -8.96 1.48 -3.30
C TYR A 73 -7.69 1.01 -2.59
N ILE A 74 -7.49 -0.30 -2.50
CA ILE A 74 -6.41 -0.91 -1.70
C ILE A 74 -5.58 -1.84 -2.56
N THR A 75 -4.26 -1.68 -2.51
CA THR A 75 -3.30 -2.56 -3.18
C THR A 75 -1.99 -2.63 -2.40
N ASN A 76 -1.02 -3.34 -2.94
CA ASN A 76 0.34 -3.44 -2.43
C ASN A 76 1.35 -3.08 -3.53
N LEU A 77 2.57 -2.77 -3.12
CA LEU A 77 3.72 -2.60 -4.01
C LEU A 77 4.04 -3.90 -4.76
N ILE A 78 3.93 -5.04 -4.05
CA ILE A 78 4.19 -6.39 -4.55
C ILE A 78 2.86 -7.12 -4.70
N PHE A 79 2.67 -7.87 -5.81
CA PHE A 79 1.39 -8.51 -6.14
C PHE A 79 1.33 -10.00 -5.81
N TRP A 80 2.43 -10.59 -5.33
CA TRP A 80 2.51 -12.00 -4.95
C TRP A 80 3.21 -12.13 -3.60
N ARG A 81 2.76 -13.10 -2.82
CA ARG A 81 3.33 -13.37 -1.50
C ARG A 81 4.79 -13.81 -1.59
N PRO A 82 5.73 -13.14 -0.90
CA PRO A 82 7.07 -13.66 -0.70
C PRO A 82 7.05 -14.92 0.17
N PRO A 83 7.86 -15.94 -0.14
CA PRO A 83 7.92 -17.19 0.64
C PRO A 83 8.17 -16.90 2.13
N GLY A 84 7.38 -17.56 3.01
CA GLY A 84 7.51 -17.38 4.45
C GLY A 84 7.18 -15.98 4.96
N ASN A 85 6.45 -15.17 4.19
CA ASN A 85 6.12 -13.79 4.54
C ASN A 85 7.35 -12.89 4.76
N ARG A 86 8.50 -13.25 4.16
CA ARG A 86 9.69 -12.39 4.23
C ARG A 86 9.45 -11.05 3.55
N ASN A 87 10.30 -10.08 3.84
CA ASN A 87 10.29 -8.82 3.11
C ASN A 87 10.64 -9.08 1.63
N PRO A 88 10.08 -8.32 0.70
CA PRO A 88 10.50 -8.41 -0.70
C PRO A 88 11.95 -7.97 -0.87
N THR A 89 12.63 -8.58 -1.83
CA THR A 89 13.98 -8.17 -2.21
C THR A 89 13.93 -6.91 -3.05
N GLN A 90 15.06 -6.20 -3.18
CA GLN A 90 15.15 -5.01 -4.02
C GLN A 90 14.85 -5.34 -5.50
N GLU A 91 15.27 -6.51 -5.97
CA GLU A 91 14.97 -6.96 -7.33
C GLU A 91 13.47 -7.15 -7.54
N GLU A 92 12.78 -7.79 -6.60
CA GLU A 92 11.32 -7.98 -6.65
C GLU A 92 10.61 -6.63 -6.65
N ILE A 93 11.05 -5.70 -5.81
CA ILE A 93 10.53 -4.32 -5.79
C ILE A 93 10.73 -3.64 -7.14
N ASN A 94 11.93 -3.74 -7.70
CA ASN A 94 12.25 -3.10 -8.99
C ASN A 94 11.38 -3.64 -10.13
N ILE A 95 11.05 -4.92 -10.12
CA ILE A 95 10.17 -5.54 -11.12
C ILE A 95 8.73 -5.05 -10.97
N CYS A 96 8.21 -4.97 -9.75
CA CYS A 96 6.82 -4.61 -9.49
C CYS A 96 6.56 -3.09 -9.49
N LEU A 97 7.55 -2.28 -9.12
CA LEU A 97 7.39 -0.83 -8.95
C LEU A 97 6.78 -0.12 -10.15
N PRO A 98 7.20 -0.35 -11.41
CA PRO A 98 6.58 0.32 -12.56
C PRO A 98 5.07 0.07 -12.65
N TYR A 99 4.63 -1.12 -12.29
CA TYR A 99 3.20 -1.49 -12.31
C TYR A 99 2.45 -0.88 -11.13
N ALA A 100 3.08 -0.78 -9.96
CA ALA A 100 2.51 -0.07 -8.82
C ALA A 100 2.33 1.43 -9.14
N LEU A 101 3.30 2.05 -9.76
CA LEU A 101 3.22 3.45 -10.19
C LEU A 101 2.11 3.65 -11.24
N LYS A 102 2.01 2.73 -12.20
CA LYS A 102 0.94 2.75 -13.21
C LYS A 102 -0.43 2.56 -12.56
N HIS A 103 -0.51 1.73 -11.53
CA HIS A 103 -1.73 1.50 -10.76
C HIS A 103 -2.21 2.81 -10.12
N ILE A 104 -1.30 3.55 -9.47
CA ILE A 104 -1.61 4.86 -8.88
C ILE A 104 -2.06 5.86 -9.96
N GLU A 105 -1.39 5.88 -11.09
CA GLU A 105 -1.75 6.75 -12.23
C GLU A 105 -3.16 6.49 -12.73
N ILE A 106 -3.54 5.21 -12.91
CA ILE A 106 -4.86 4.82 -13.40
C ILE A 106 -5.97 5.18 -12.41
N ILE A 107 -5.77 4.91 -11.13
CA ILE A 107 -6.76 5.24 -10.09
C ILE A 107 -6.84 6.74 -9.89
N ASN A 108 -5.71 7.42 -9.96
CA ASN A 108 -5.61 8.88 -9.80
C ASN A 108 -6.38 9.41 -8.58
N PRO A 109 -6.06 8.91 -7.37
CA PRO A 109 -6.76 9.33 -6.16
C PRO A 109 -6.44 10.77 -5.79
N LYS A 110 -7.27 11.40 -4.98
CA LYS A 110 -6.97 12.70 -4.37
C LYS A 110 -5.98 12.57 -3.24
N ILE A 111 -6.07 11.45 -2.50
CA ILE A 111 -5.20 11.16 -1.36
C ILE A 111 -4.61 9.75 -1.54
N LEU A 112 -3.30 9.67 -1.44
CA LEU A 112 -2.54 8.42 -1.45
C LEU A 112 -1.99 8.17 -0.06
N ILE A 113 -2.31 7.01 0.52
CA ILE A 113 -1.80 6.57 1.81
C ILE A 113 -0.78 5.46 1.57
N LEU A 114 0.45 5.67 2.02
CA LEU A 114 1.52 4.68 1.90
C LEU A 114 1.78 4.06 3.28
N THR A 115 1.60 2.76 3.39
CA THR A 115 1.76 2.06 4.67
C THR A 115 3.13 1.40 4.76
N GLY A 116 3.93 1.86 5.71
CA GLY A 116 5.22 1.28 6.04
C GLY A 116 6.40 1.82 5.24
N ALA A 117 7.59 1.46 5.69
CA ALA A 117 8.84 1.97 5.16
C ALA A 117 9.11 1.56 3.71
N ILE A 118 8.85 0.31 3.37
CA ILE A 118 9.20 -0.26 2.05
C ILE A 118 8.39 0.41 0.95
N ALA A 119 7.06 0.49 1.10
CA ALA A 119 6.21 1.16 0.13
C ALA A 119 6.54 2.66 0.02
N THR A 120 6.76 3.33 1.15
CA THR A 120 7.08 4.75 1.20
C THR A 120 8.37 5.07 0.47
N LYS A 121 9.45 4.31 0.77
CA LYS A 121 10.76 4.51 0.13
C LYS A 121 10.70 4.27 -1.38
N ALA A 122 10.04 3.20 -1.80
CA ALA A 122 9.95 2.83 -3.20
C ALA A 122 9.16 3.87 -4.01
N ILE A 123 8.00 4.26 -3.55
CA ILE A 123 7.10 5.16 -4.29
C ILE A 123 7.57 6.62 -4.24
N LEU A 124 7.98 7.11 -3.07
CA LEU A 124 8.46 8.48 -2.90
C LEU A 124 9.94 8.65 -3.23
N ARG A 125 10.69 7.57 -3.48
CA ARG A 125 12.13 7.58 -3.73
C ARG A 125 12.92 8.24 -2.58
N GLN A 126 12.48 8.01 -1.34
CA GLN A 126 13.08 8.56 -0.12
C GLN A 126 13.99 7.53 0.53
N ASN A 127 15.26 7.50 0.14
CA ASN A 127 16.21 6.51 0.65
C ASN A 127 16.91 6.92 1.96
N ASN A 128 16.91 8.20 2.31
CA ASN A 128 17.66 8.75 3.44
C ASN A 128 16.86 8.85 4.74
N LYS A 129 15.53 8.67 4.69
CA LYS A 129 14.66 8.83 5.85
C LYS A 129 13.83 7.55 6.07
N GLY A 130 13.72 7.14 7.33
CA GLY A 130 12.87 6.02 7.73
C GLY A 130 11.43 6.44 7.93
N ILE A 131 10.55 5.44 8.15
CA ILE A 131 9.11 5.67 8.35
C ILE A 131 8.84 6.52 9.59
N ILE A 132 9.64 6.42 10.65
CA ILE A 132 9.48 7.22 11.86
C ILE A 132 9.62 8.71 11.54
N GLN A 133 10.49 9.06 10.61
CA GLN A 133 10.70 10.45 10.17
C GLN A 133 9.65 10.91 9.15
N LEU A 134 9.18 10.02 8.30
CA LEU A 134 8.29 10.34 7.19
C LEU A 134 6.81 10.26 7.54
N ARG A 135 6.43 9.40 8.51
CA ARG A 135 5.04 9.25 8.89
C ARG A 135 4.42 10.59 9.33
N GLY A 136 3.17 10.77 8.99
CA GLY A 136 2.39 11.94 9.41
C GLY A 136 2.76 13.26 8.73
N LYS A 137 3.62 13.23 7.74
CA LYS A 137 4.03 14.42 6.99
C LYS A 137 3.52 14.33 5.56
N TRP A 138 2.73 15.31 5.16
CA TRP A 138 2.24 15.39 3.79
C TRP A 138 3.39 15.51 2.80
N GLN A 139 3.32 14.69 1.76
CA GLN A 139 4.23 14.68 0.61
C GLN A 139 3.41 14.91 -0.65
N ASN A 140 4.06 15.32 -1.72
CA ASN A 140 3.46 15.37 -3.04
C ASN A 140 4.09 14.29 -3.91
N PHE A 141 3.28 13.36 -4.39
CA PHE A 141 3.69 12.36 -5.35
C PHE A 141 3.33 12.85 -6.75
N SER A 142 4.34 13.06 -7.59
CA SER A 142 4.13 13.51 -8.96
C SER A 142 4.14 12.34 -9.93
N ILE A 143 3.01 12.10 -10.57
CA ILE A 143 2.88 11.09 -11.63
C ILE A 143 3.56 11.60 -12.91
N ASN A 144 3.33 12.87 -13.21
CA ASN A 144 3.90 13.59 -14.36
C ASN A 144 4.03 15.07 -14.01
N LYS A 145 4.46 15.89 -14.98
CA LYS A 145 4.66 17.33 -14.76
C LYS A 145 3.40 18.10 -14.37
N SER A 146 2.22 17.56 -14.67
CA SER A 146 0.94 18.26 -14.46
C SER A 146 0.09 17.69 -13.33
N THR A 147 0.39 16.49 -12.84
CA THR A 147 -0.45 15.82 -11.84
C THR A 147 0.36 15.46 -10.59
N SER A 148 -0.09 16.02 -9.46
CA SER A 148 0.50 15.78 -8.14
C SER A 148 -0.59 15.26 -7.20
N ILE A 149 -0.27 14.20 -6.46
CA ILE A 149 -1.20 13.56 -5.50
C ILE A 149 -0.71 13.81 -4.08
N LYS A 150 -1.61 14.31 -3.23
CA LYS A 150 -1.36 14.45 -1.79
C LYS A 150 -1.12 13.08 -1.17
N THR A 151 0.02 12.89 -0.57
CA THR A 151 0.47 11.58 -0.11
C THR A 151 0.85 11.62 1.36
N MET A 152 0.35 10.65 2.13
CA MET A 152 0.63 10.52 3.57
C MET A 152 1.25 9.17 3.87
N PRO A 153 2.53 9.14 4.25
CA PRO A 153 3.13 7.94 4.84
C PRO A 153 2.60 7.70 6.26
N ILE A 154 2.28 6.46 6.56
CA ILE A 154 1.84 6.03 7.89
C ILE A 154 2.55 4.73 8.28
N PHE A 155 2.50 4.37 9.55
CA PHE A 155 2.97 3.06 9.99
C PHE A 155 2.16 1.95 9.34
N HIS A 156 2.85 0.87 8.95
CA HIS A 156 2.16 -0.34 8.49
C HIS A 156 1.35 -0.95 9.63
N PRO A 157 0.10 -1.38 9.38
CA PRO A 157 -0.72 -2.00 10.44
C PRO A 157 -0.04 -3.18 11.14
N ALA A 158 0.74 -4.00 10.42
CA ALA A 158 1.48 -5.11 11.03
C ALA A 158 2.50 -4.61 12.07
N PHE A 159 3.14 -3.48 11.83
CA PHE A 159 4.04 -2.85 12.79
C PHE A 159 3.30 -2.43 14.06
N LEU A 160 2.09 -1.88 13.94
CA LEU A 160 1.27 -1.47 15.07
C LEU A 160 0.77 -2.67 15.89
N LEU A 161 0.60 -3.83 15.27
CA LEU A 161 0.29 -5.07 16.00
C LEU A 161 1.47 -5.53 16.86
N ARG A 162 2.70 -5.35 16.37
CA ARG A 162 3.92 -5.69 17.12
C ARG A 162 4.25 -4.64 18.17
N GLN A 163 3.94 -3.38 17.93
CA GLN A 163 4.21 -2.24 18.83
C GLN A 163 2.93 -1.41 19.05
N PRO A 164 1.99 -1.91 19.87
CA PRO A 164 0.71 -1.21 20.08
C PRO A 164 0.83 0.20 20.65
N SER A 165 1.92 0.50 21.37
CA SER A 165 2.19 1.85 21.89
C SER A 165 2.29 2.92 20.79
N ARG A 166 2.62 2.52 19.57
CA ARG A 166 2.70 3.41 18.39
C ARG A 166 1.35 3.75 17.76
N LYS A 167 0.26 3.15 18.22
CA LYS A 167 -1.09 3.46 17.75
C LYS A 167 -1.49 4.92 18.00
N ARG A 168 -0.94 5.54 19.03
CA ARG A 168 -1.16 6.97 19.30
C ARG A 168 -0.68 7.83 18.14
N GLU A 169 0.53 7.58 17.65
CA GLU A 169 1.11 8.30 16.50
C GLU A 169 0.32 8.02 15.23
N ALA A 170 -0.08 6.77 15.01
CA ALA A 170 -0.93 6.40 13.88
C ALA A 170 -2.27 7.15 13.91
N TRP A 171 -2.88 7.30 15.07
CA TRP A 171 -4.11 8.05 15.25
C TRP A 171 -3.93 9.53 14.87
N GLU A 172 -2.81 10.15 15.27
CA GLU A 172 -2.49 11.54 14.87
C GLU A 172 -2.40 11.67 13.36
N ASP A 173 -1.77 10.69 12.70
CA ASP A 173 -1.65 10.68 11.25
C ASP A 173 -3.01 10.53 10.56
N LEU A 174 -3.87 9.64 11.07
CA LEU A 174 -5.23 9.45 10.57
C LEU A 174 -6.10 10.69 10.72
N LYS A 175 -5.98 11.43 11.81
CA LYS A 175 -6.69 12.69 12.01
C LYS A 175 -6.33 13.71 10.91
N LYS A 176 -5.05 13.80 10.55
CA LYS A 176 -4.60 14.67 9.47
C LYS A 176 -5.22 14.27 8.13
N ILE A 177 -5.26 12.97 7.85
CA ILE A 177 -5.89 12.45 6.63
C ILE A 177 -7.38 12.79 6.61
N LYS A 178 -8.08 12.58 7.74
CA LYS A 178 -9.51 12.86 7.86
C LYS A 178 -9.86 14.32 7.54
N GLN A 179 -9.01 15.26 7.90
CA GLN A 179 -9.21 16.67 7.64
C GLN A 179 -9.18 17.02 6.14
N GLU A 180 -8.59 16.18 5.32
CA GLU A 180 -8.41 16.41 3.88
C GLU A 180 -9.38 15.61 3.00
N ILE A 181 -10.17 14.73 3.59
CA ILE A 181 -11.17 13.91 2.87
C ILE A 181 -12.45 14.72 2.56
#